data_6b1358a34393bf63bd5fd9c8e7244a35
#
_entry.id   6b1358a34393bf63bd5fd9c8e7244a35
#
_cell.length_a   1.000
_cell.length_b   1.000
_cell.length_c   1.000
_cell.angle_alpha   90.00
_cell.angle_beta   90.00
_cell.angle_gamma   90.00
#
_symmetry.space_group_name_H-M   'P 1'
#
loop_
_entity.id
_entity.type
_entity.pdbx_description
1 polymer ?
#
loop_
_entity_poly.entity_id
_entity_poly.type
_entity_poly.pdbx_seq_one_letter_code
_entity_poly.pdbx_strand_id
1 'polypeptide(L)'
;MKLPTITERQRLASPAVTPQALTWDGNALWMGSRDLRRIYAIDPKQWTVLEEREAPGIPWAAVATNGTIRFTIGEGDDDDRYIRRFVARAGFSDTDRIPCPEFTGSYLSFDGKHLYLSQWYKHRILKLDAGGNIIRTIDVGAEISGHAFVDGVIYLLRGTEQNGESWTIARLDPRQETPEVQDLAQVPFACRSLTFDGENFWTNYRAKDSIISFALPN
;
A
#
# COMPACT_ATOMS: atom_id res chain seq x y z
N MET A 1 -0.73 -25.65 13.00
CA MET A 1 0.15 -24.87 13.90
C MET A 1 -0.38 -23.44 13.94
N LYS A 2 -0.45 -22.78 15.09
CA LYS A 2 -0.90 -21.38 15.17
C LYS A 2 0.21 -20.49 14.61
N LEU A 3 -0.15 -19.56 13.69
CA LEU A 3 0.81 -18.61 13.17
C LEU A 3 1.37 -17.72 14.32
N PRO A 4 2.67 -17.40 14.31
CA PRO A 4 3.23 -16.42 15.22
C PRO A 4 2.63 -15.04 14.94
N THR A 5 2.77 -14.11 15.88
CA THR A 5 2.38 -12.72 15.69
C THR A 5 3.59 -11.90 15.25
N ILE A 6 3.40 -10.87 14.43
CA ILE A 6 4.45 -9.91 14.07
C ILE A 6 5.10 -9.31 15.32
N THR A 7 6.35 -8.88 15.20
CA THR A 7 7.05 -8.14 16.25
C THR A 7 6.95 -6.63 15.95
N GLU A 8 6.05 -5.95 16.64
CA GLU A 8 5.93 -4.49 16.56
C GLU A 8 7.23 -3.84 17.05
N ARG A 9 7.78 -2.91 16.27
CA ARG A 9 8.98 -2.14 16.59
C ARG A 9 8.64 -0.76 17.12
N GLN A 10 7.74 -0.07 16.41
CA GLN A 10 7.29 1.27 16.77
C GLN A 10 5.80 1.41 16.48
N ARG A 11 5.15 2.23 17.28
CA ARG A 11 3.78 2.71 17.06
C ARG A 11 3.78 4.20 17.24
N LEU A 12 3.56 4.93 16.16
CA LEU A 12 3.69 6.38 16.10
C LEU A 12 2.35 7.00 15.71
N ALA A 13 2.03 8.15 16.30
CA ALA A 13 0.83 8.89 15.90
C ALA A 13 0.98 9.34 14.44
N SER A 14 -0.06 9.13 13.64
CA SER A 14 -0.12 9.67 12.29
C SER A 14 -0.19 11.22 12.35
N PRO A 15 0.46 11.94 11.42
CA PRO A 15 0.34 13.40 11.37
C PRO A 15 -1.06 13.89 11.02
N ALA A 16 -1.93 13.00 10.51
CA ALA A 16 -3.29 13.32 10.15
C ALA A 16 -4.22 12.11 10.43
N VAL A 17 -5.51 12.38 10.55
CA VAL A 17 -6.54 11.35 10.76
C VAL A 17 -6.67 10.43 9.55
N THR A 18 -7.18 9.23 9.80
CA THR A 18 -7.50 8.23 8.77
C THR A 18 -6.35 7.93 7.80
N PRO A 19 -5.14 7.55 8.30
CA PRO A 19 -4.02 7.18 7.45
C PRO A 19 -4.39 5.96 6.59
N GLN A 20 -4.20 6.08 5.27
CA GLN A 20 -4.66 5.08 4.30
C GLN A 20 -3.54 4.66 3.34
N ALA A 21 -3.05 5.54 2.48
CA ALA A 21 -1.89 5.28 1.64
C ALA A 21 -0.60 5.31 2.46
N LEU A 22 0.39 4.48 2.11
CA LEU A 22 1.70 4.49 2.73
C LEU A 22 2.75 3.96 1.77
N THR A 23 3.89 4.64 1.65
CA THR A 23 5.07 4.15 0.91
C THR A 23 6.36 4.78 1.40
N TRP A 24 7.45 4.03 1.30
CA TRP A 24 8.82 4.48 1.54
C TRP A 24 9.50 4.84 0.21
N ASP A 25 10.08 6.03 0.08
CA ASP A 25 10.74 6.47 -1.15
C ASP A 25 12.29 6.40 -1.11
N GLY A 26 12.84 5.86 -0.03
CA GLY A 26 14.28 5.83 0.24
C GLY A 26 14.75 6.92 1.20
N ASN A 27 13.95 7.98 1.44
CA ASN A 27 14.30 9.10 2.30
C ASN A 27 13.19 9.47 3.28
N ALA A 28 11.94 9.42 2.84
CA ALA A 28 10.76 9.80 3.62
C ALA A 28 9.67 8.72 3.52
N LEU A 29 8.87 8.65 4.57
CA LEU A 29 7.66 7.85 4.58
C LEU A 29 6.51 8.75 4.11
N TRP A 30 5.91 8.40 2.96
CA TRP A 30 4.76 9.12 2.42
C TRP A 30 3.46 8.48 2.86
N MET A 31 2.58 9.26 3.46
CA MET A 31 1.29 8.84 3.96
C MET A 31 0.18 9.67 3.32
N GLY A 32 -0.95 9.04 2.96
CA GLY A 32 -2.17 9.71 2.54
C GLY A 32 -3.26 9.61 3.59
N SER A 33 -3.89 10.72 3.95
CA SER A 33 -5.10 10.76 4.75
C SER A 33 -6.33 10.61 3.86
N ARG A 34 -7.15 9.58 4.12
CA ARG A 34 -8.36 9.31 3.36
C ARG A 34 -9.37 10.45 3.45
N ASP A 35 -9.68 10.87 4.67
CA ASP A 35 -10.76 11.82 4.92
C ASP A 35 -10.36 13.26 4.62
N LEU A 36 -9.08 13.61 4.83
CA LEU A 36 -8.58 14.96 4.53
C LEU A 36 -8.21 15.14 3.06
N ARG A 37 -8.08 14.05 2.28
CA ARG A 37 -7.61 14.08 0.88
C ARG A 37 -6.28 14.83 0.74
N ARG A 38 -5.35 14.51 1.65
CA ARG A 38 -4.01 15.10 1.71
C ARG A 38 -2.95 14.02 1.81
N ILE A 39 -1.75 14.36 1.36
CA ILE A 39 -0.57 13.50 1.49
C ILE A 39 0.51 14.22 2.28
N TYR A 40 1.32 13.45 3.00
CA TYR A 40 2.34 13.92 3.92
C TYR A 40 3.63 13.15 3.70
N ALA A 41 4.76 13.85 3.55
CA ALA A 41 6.08 13.25 3.70
C ALA A 41 6.52 13.37 5.16
N ILE A 42 6.98 12.29 5.74
CA ILE A 42 7.34 12.19 7.15
C ILE A 42 8.81 11.78 7.25
N ASP A 43 9.59 12.50 8.04
CA ASP A 43 10.93 12.05 8.46
C ASP A 43 10.76 10.89 9.45
N PRO A 44 11.20 9.67 9.13
CA PRO A 44 10.99 8.51 10.01
C PRO A 44 11.86 8.54 11.27
N LYS A 45 12.92 9.36 11.30
CA LYS A 45 13.83 9.48 12.45
C LYS A 45 13.35 10.51 13.46
N GLN A 46 12.91 11.68 12.97
CA GLN A 46 12.45 12.80 13.81
C GLN A 46 10.93 12.79 14.00
N TRP A 47 10.21 12.03 13.19
CA TRP A 47 8.77 11.97 13.15
C TRP A 47 8.10 13.33 12.93
N THR A 48 8.66 14.10 12.00
CA THR A 48 8.19 15.43 11.61
C THR A 48 7.70 15.43 10.16
N VAL A 49 6.70 16.26 9.87
CA VAL A 49 6.20 16.45 8.51
C VAL A 49 7.18 17.32 7.73
N LEU A 50 7.70 16.79 6.62
CA LEU A 50 8.62 17.47 5.70
C LEU A 50 7.88 18.19 4.58
N GLU A 51 6.78 17.61 4.11
CA GLU A 51 5.95 18.14 3.03
C GLU A 51 4.50 17.72 3.24
N GLU A 52 3.57 18.62 2.90
CA GLU A 52 2.14 18.38 2.89
C GLU A 52 1.55 18.91 1.59
N ARG A 53 0.67 18.14 0.94
CA ARG A 53 -0.01 18.50 -0.32
C ARG A 53 -1.44 18.03 -0.33
N GLU A 54 -2.29 18.75 -1.05
CA GLU A 54 -3.62 18.28 -1.42
C GLU A 54 -3.52 17.16 -2.45
N ALA A 55 -4.37 16.16 -2.31
CA ALA A 55 -4.56 15.12 -3.30
C ALA A 55 -5.78 15.45 -4.17
N PRO A 56 -5.77 15.10 -5.49
CA PRO A 56 -6.90 15.38 -6.37
C PRO A 56 -8.15 14.53 -6.08
N GLY A 57 -8.12 13.74 -5.05
CA GLY A 57 -9.18 12.88 -4.56
C GLY A 57 -8.75 12.08 -3.34
N ILE A 58 -9.38 10.94 -3.09
CA ILE A 58 -9.07 10.09 -1.93
C ILE A 58 -7.78 9.28 -2.20
N PRO A 59 -6.68 9.46 -1.43
CA PRO A 59 -5.45 8.70 -1.61
C PRO A 59 -5.56 7.31 -0.97
N TRP A 60 -5.91 6.31 -1.79
CA TRP A 60 -6.12 4.93 -1.33
C TRP A 60 -4.83 4.16 -1.14
N ALA A 61 -3.86 4.33 -2.03
CA ALA A 61 -2.57 3.66 -1.98
C ALA A 61 -1.45 4.56 -2.50
N ALA A 62 -0.22 4.18 -2.18
CA ALA A 62 0.99 4.79 -2.72
C ALA A 62 2.06 3.73 -2.95
N VAL A 63 2.91 3.95 -3.95
CA VAL A 63 4.15 3.21 -4.17
C VAL A 63 5.22 4.12 -4.74
N ALA A 64 6.42 4.07 -4.20
CA ALA A 64 7.57 4.75 -4.75
C ALA A 64 8.07 4.02 -6.00
N THR A 65 8.35 4.77 -7.05
CA THR A 65 8.87 4.27 -8.33
C THR A 65 9.99 5.19 -8.79
N ASN A 66 11.10 4.69 -9.25
CA ASN A 66 12.20 5.42 -9.93
C ASN A 66 12.20 6.96 -9.81
N GLY A 67 12.25 7.50 -8.58
CA GLY A 67 12.28 8.94 -8.30
C GLY A 67 10.93 9.66 -8.34
N THR A 68 9.81 8.94 -8.45
CA THR A 68 8.45 9.48 -8.33
C THR A 68 7.59 8.58 -7.44
N ILE A 69 6.39 9.04 -7.09
CA ILE A 69 5.42 8.24 -6.35
C ILE A 69 4.18 8.08 -7.23
N ARG A 70 3.63 6.87 -7.26
CA ARG A 70 2.33 6.59 -7.84
C ARG A 70 1.32 6.43 -6.73
N PHE A 71 0.22 7.16 -6.83
CA PHE A 71 -0.91 7.04 -5.92
C PHE A 71 -2.12 6.45 -6.64
N THR A 72 -2.83 5.54 -6.02
CA THR A 72 -4.21 5.25 -6.41
C THR A 72 -5.09 6.31 -5.77
N ILE A 73 -5.73 7.11 -6.60
CA ILE A 73 -6.63 8.20 -6.18
C ILE A 73 -8.05 7.87 -6.60
N GLY A 74 -8.97 7.95 -5.65
CA GLY A 74 -10.40 7.91 -5.95
C GLY A 74 -10.92 9.30 -6.29
N GLU A 75 -11.44 9.47 -7.48
CA GLU A 75 -11.86 10.76 -8.02
C GLU A 75 -13.36 10.76 -8.33
N GLY A 76 -13.98 11.94 -8.28
CA GLY A 76 -15.40 12.11 -8.52
C GLY A 76 -16.30 11.53 -7.43
N ASP A 77 -17.60 11.56 -7.66
CA ASP A 77 -18.62 11.12 -6.70
C ASP A 77 -18.70 9.58 -6.60
N ASP A 78 -18.33 8.89 -7.68
CA ASP A 78 -18.34 7.42 -7.75
C ASP A 78 -17.02 6.79 -7.23
N ASP A 79 -16.06 7.62 -6.76
CA ASP A 79 -14.76 7.18 -6.29
C ASP A 79 -13.98 6.34 -7.32
N ASP A 80 -14.09 6.71 -8.60
CA ASP A 80 -13.38 6.07 -9.71
C ASP A 80 -11.87 6.11 -9.48
N ARG A 81 -11.20 4.97 -9.59
CA ARG A 81 -9.79 4.85 -9.24
C ARG A 81 -8.87 5.10 -10.43
N TYR A 82 -7.90 5.98 -10.18
CA TYR A 82 -6.84 6.32 -11.12
C TYR A 82 -5.47 6.21 -10.46
N ILE A 83 -4.49 5.71 -11.19
CA ILE A 83 -3.09 5.78 -10.78
C ILE A 83 -2.53 7.13 -11.23
N ARG A 84 -2.21 8.00 -10.27
CA ARG A 84 -1.68 9.35 -10.48
C ARG A 84 -0.20 9.42 -10.18
N ARG A 85 0.55 10.14 -11.00
CA ARG A 85 1.96 10.43 -10.74
C ARG A 85 2.11 11.65 -9.86
N PHE A 86 2.93 11.51 -8.85
CA PHE A 86 3.34 12.58 -7.93
C PHE A 86 4.87 12.72 -7.94
N VAL A 87 5.34 13.95 -7.91
CA VAL A 87 6.76 14.30 -7.76
C VAL A 87 6.89 15.19 -6.55
N ALA A 88 7.74 14.81 -5.59
CA ALA A 88 8.00 15.59 -4.40
C ALA A 88 8.36 17.05 -4.77
N ARG A 89 7.82 18.00 -4.04
CA ARG A 89 7.91 19.45 -4.25
C ARG A 89 7.20 19.98 -5.50
N ALA A 90 7.00 19.17 -6.55
CA ALA A 90 6.31 19.59 -7.79
C ALA A 90 4.80 19.29 -7.75
N GLY A 91 4.36 18.25 -7.02
CA GLY A 91 2.95 17.90 -6.90
C GLY A 91 2.48 16.80 -7.86
N PHE A 92 1.16 16.66 -7.98
CA PHE A 92 0.53 15.72 -8.90
C PHE A 92 0.61 16.21 -10.35
N SER A 93 0.87 15.28 -11.27
CA SER A 93 0.81 15.55 -12.71
C SER A 93 -0.64 15.62 -13.19
N ASP A 94 -0.98 16.63 -13.95
CA ASP A 94 -2.32 16.76 -14.55
C ASP A 94 -2.56 15.79 -15.72
N THR A 95 -1.49 15.39 -16.41
CA THR A 95 -1.54 14.59 -17.64
C THR A 95 -1.24 13.11 -17.42
N ASP A 96 -0.51 12.74 -16.37
CA ASP A 96 -0.15 11.34 -16.07
C ASP A 96 -1.20 10.71 -15.14
N ARG A 97 -2.30 10.28 -15.75
CA ARG A 97 -3.48 9.72 -15.12
C ARG A 97 -3.87 8.44 -15.84
N ILE A 98 -3.67 7.31 -15.19
CA ILE A 98 -3.96 5.99 -15.73
C ILE A 98 -5.22 5.45 -15.03
N PRO A 99 -6.32 5.12 -15.75
CA PRO A 99 -7.46 4.50 -15.12
C PRO A 99 -7.09 3.11 -14.57
N CYS A 100 -7.51 2.81 -13.35
CA CYS A 100 -7.41 1.45 -12.84
C CYS A 100 -8.36 0.55 -13.64
N PRO A 101 -7.99 -0.71 -13.89
CA PRO A 101 -8.91 -1.66 -14.53
C PRO A 101 -10.26 -1.70 -13.82
N GLU A 102 -11.34 -1.53 -14.60
CA GLU A 102 -12.72 -1.46 -14.10
C GLU A 102 -12.95 -0.33 -13.08
N PHE A 103 -12.13 0.72 -13.13
CA PHE A 103 -12.10 1.83 -12.17
C PHE A 103 -11.98 1.41 -10.71
N THR A 104 -11.49 0.19 -10.43
CA THR A 104 -11.26 -0.32 -9.09
C THR A 104 -9.79 -0.60 -8.85
N GLY A 105 -9.28 -0.21 -7.70
CA GLY A 105 -7.91 -0.44 -7.30
C GLY A 105 -7.69 -0.04 -5.86
N SER A 106 -7.05 -0.91 -5.08
CA SER A 106 -6.89 -0.69 -3.64
C SER A 106 -5.47 -0.32 -3.28
N TYR A 107 -4.50 -1.22 -3.51
CA TYR A 107 -3.11 -1.00 -3.11
C TYR A 107 -2.16 -1.20 -4.28
N LEU A 108 -0.97 -0.58 -4.19
CA LEU A 108 0.06 -0.61 -5.22
C LEU A 108 1.38 -1.17 -4.68
N SER A 109 2.09 -1.91 -5.53
CA SER A 109 3.52 -2.19 -5.37
C SER A 109 4.23 -2.15 -6.73
N PHE A 110 5.57 -2.18 -6.73
CA PHE A 110 6.39 -1.99 -7.91
C PHE A 110 7.60 -2.92 -7.89
N ASP A 111 7.83 -3.69 -8.98
CA ASP A 111 8.93 -4.65 -9.10
C ASP A 111 10.20 -4.05 -9.72
N GLY A 112 10.28 -2.72 -9.86
CA GLY A 112 11.34 -2.01 -10.59
C GLY A 112 11.01 -1.75 -12.06
N LYS A 113 9.97 -2.39 -12.61
CA LYS A 113 9.53 -2.26 -14.00
C LYS A 113 8.02 -2.11 -14.16
N HIS A 114 7.25 -2.89 -13.41
CA HIS A 114 5.80 -2.97 -13.55
C HIS A 114 5.11 -2.60 -12.25
N LEU A 115 3.95 -1.97 -12.37
CA LEU A 115 3.04 -1.77 -11.26
C LEU A 115 2.22 -3.03 -11.01
N TYR A 116 1.96 -3.30 -9.74
CA TYR A 116 1.02 -4.32 -9.29
C TYR A 116 -0.07 -3.63 -8.49
N LEU A 117 -1.32 -3.88 -8.88
CA LEU A 117 -2.51 -3.26 -8.31
C LEU A 117 -3.41 -4.33 -7.70
N SER A 118 -3.70 -4.24 -6.41
CA SER A 118 -4.69 -5.14 -5.81
C SER A 118 -6.12 -4.64 -6.04
N GLN A 119 -7.06 -5.59 -6.16
CA GLN A 119 -8.49 -5.34 -6.16
C GLN A 119 -9.11 -6.06 -4.95
N TRP A 120 -9.51 -5.29 -3.94
CA TRP A 120 -9.97 -5.77 -2.64
C TRP A 120 -11.07 -6.84 -2.74
N TYR A 121 -12.19 -6.48 -3.35
CA TYR A 121 -13.34 -7.38 -3.46
C TYR A 121 -13.17 -8.54 -4.46
N LYS A 122 -12.14 -8.46 -5.31
CA LYS A 122 -11.83 -9.52 -6.29
C LYS A 122 -10.72 -10.43 -5.82
N HIS A 123 -10.16 -10.19 -4.64
CA HIS A 123 -9.14 -11.01 -3.97
C HIS A 123 -7.93 -11.31 -4.86
N ARG A 124 -7.54 -10.35 -5.72
CA ARG A 124 -6.49 -10.55 -6.72
C ARG A 124 -5.52 -9.37 -6.81
N ILE A 125 -4.34 -9.63 -7.34
CA ILE A 125 -3.34 -8.64 -7.72
C ILE A 125 -3.19 -8.68 -9.24
N LEU A 126 -3.23 -7.50 -9.88
CA LEU A 126 -3.05 -7.30 -11.30
C LEU A 126 -1.64 -6.76 -11.55
N LYS A 127 -0.86 -7.43 -12.39
CA LYS A 127 0.37 -6.88 -12.97
C LYS A 127 -0.01 -6.03 -14.17
N LEU A 128 0.45 -4.77 -14.22
CA LEU A 128 0.09 -3.79 -15.24
C LEU A 128 1.31 -3.43 -16.10
N ASP A 129 1.05 -3.14 -17.37
CA ASP A 129 2.01 -2.46 -18.23
C ASP A 129 2.04 -0.94 -17.93
N ALA A 130 2.89 -0.20 -18.66
CA ALA A 130 3.03 1.24 -18.48
C ALA A 130 1.75 2.04 -18.81
N GLY A 131 0.85 1.48 -19.60
CA GLY A 131 -0.44 2.07 -19.97
C GLY A 131 -1.59 1.70 -19.02
N GLY A 132 -1.32 0.84 -18.02
CA GLY A 132 -2.35 0.33 -17.09
C GLY A 132 -3.10 -0.91 -17.59
N ASN A 133 -2.68 -1.51 -18.72
CA ASN A 133 -3.30 -2.73 -19.21
C ASN A 133 -2.83 -3.94 -18.39
N ILE A 134 -3.72 -4.89 -18.17
CA ILE A 134 -3.44 -6.10 -17.40
C ILE A 134 -2.51 -7.03 -18.22
N ILE A 135 -1.31 -7.27 -17.70
CA ILE A 135 -0.37 -8.30 -18.24
C ILE A 135 -0.65 -9.65 -17.60
N ARG A 136 -0.98 -9.65 -16.30
CA ARG A 136 -1.21 -10.87 -15.54
C ARG A 136 -2.14 -10.63 -14.36
N THR A 137 -2.94 -11.65 -14.04
CA THR A 137 -3.75 -11.70 -12.82
C THR A 137 -3.19 -12.76 -11.88
N ILE A 138 -3.06 -12.44 -10.60
CA ILE A 138 -2.64 -13.33 -9.52
C ILE A 138 -3.78 -13.42 -8.52
N ASP A 139 -4.35 -14.61 -8.36
CA ASP A 139 -5.37 -14.86 -7.34
C ASP A 139 -4.72 -15.02 -5.97
N VAL A 140 -5.26 -14.32 -4.97
CA VAL A 140 -4.79 -14.36 -3.58
C VAL A 140 -5.79 -15.10 -2.68
N GLY A 141 -7.04 -15.21 -3.12
CA GLY A 141 -8.10 -15.92 -2.40
C GLY A 141 -8.57 -15.26 -1.11
N ALA A 142 -8.19 -14.01 -0.85
CA ALA A 142 -8.59 -13.24 0.34
C ALA A 142 -8.55 -11.74 0.05
N GLU A 143 -9.18 -10.92 0.89
CA GLU A 143 -9.06 -9.47 0.87
C GLU A 143 -7.59 -9.06 1.09
N ILE A 144 -7.13 -8.02 0.38
CA ILE A 144 -5.75 -7.54 0.43
C ILE A 144 -5.74 -6.11 0.95
N SER A 145 -5.15 -5.90 2.12
CA SER A 145 -5.09 -4.58 2.76
C SER A 145 -3.74 -3.85 2.58
N GLY A 146 -2.84 -4.40 1.80
CA GLY A 146 -1.55 -3.80 1.44
C GLY A 146 -0.60 -4.84 0.85
N HIS A 147 0.32 -4.40 0.00
CA HIS A 147 1.40 -5.24 -0.49
C HIS A 147 2.63 -4.44 -0.90
N ALA A 148 3.81 -5.06 -0.80
CA ALA A 148 5.09 -4.48 -1.14
C ALA A 148 6.01 -5.53 -1.79
N PHE A 149 6.91 -5.10 -2.68
CA PHE A 149 7.98 -5.94 -3.19
C PHE A 149 9.21 -5.85 -2.28
N VAL A 150 9.74 -7.01 -1.91
CA VAL A 150 11.03 -7.13 -1.24
C VAL A 150 11.78 -8.27 -1.93
N ASP A 151 12.93 -7.98 -2.51
CA ASP A 151 13.82 -8.96 -3.19
C ASP A 151 13.10 -9.83 -4.25
N GLY A 152 12.20 -9.22 -5.01
CA GLY A 152 11.46 -9.88 -6.08
C GLY A 152 10.29 -10.75 -5.63
N VAL A 153 9.96 -10.74 -4.34
CA VAL A 153 8.82 -11.42 -3.72
C VAL A 153 7.78 -10.37 -3.29
N ILE A 154 6.52 -10.68 -3.46
CA ILE A 154 5.43 -9.86 -2.93
C ILE A 154 5.14 -10.29 -1.50
N TYR A 155 5.30 -9.35 -0.56
CA TYR A 155 4.73 -9.45 0.78
C TYR A 155 3.38 -8.74 0.78
N LEU A 156 2.37 -9.34 1.41
CA LEU A 156 1.02 -8.81 1.40
C LEU A 156 0.32 -9.01 2.75
N LEU A 157 -0.52 -8.04 3.09
CA LEU A 157 -1.46 -8.14 4.19
C LEU A 157 -2.76 -8.69 3.63
N ARG A 158 -3.16 -9.89 4.04
CA ARG A 158 -4.40 -10.53 3.59
C ARG A 158 -5.27 -10.96 4.75
N GLY A 159 -6.57 -11.01 4.55
CA GLY A 159 -7.48 -11.38 5.62
C GLY A 159 -8.93 -11.15 5.28
N THR A 160 -9.70 -10.70 6.25
CA THR A 160 -11.12 -10.39 6.10
C THR A 160 -11.56 -9.31 7.08
N GLU A 161 -12.48 -8.46 6.66
CA GLU A 161 -13.22 -7.54 7.52
C GLU A 161 -14.48 -8.18 8.12
N GLN A 162 -14.92 -9.33 7.59
CA GLN A 162 -16.14 -10.00 8.05
C GLN A 162 -15.94 -10.66 9.43
N ASN A 163 -16.92 -10.48 10.32
CA ASN A 163 -16.93 -11.09 11.67
C ASN A 163 -15.77 -10.69 12.61
N GLY A 164 -15.25 -9.48 12.42
CA GLY A 164 -14.08 -8.98 13.11
C GLY A 164 -12.83 -9.09 12.26
N GLU A 165 -12.08 -7.98 12.14
CA GLU A 165 -10.90 -7.92 11.31
C GLU A 165 -9.82 -8.92 11.74
N SER A 166 -9.40 -9.76 10.83
CA SER A 166 -8.33 -10.73 11.02
C SER A 166 -7.36 -10.65 9.84
N TRP A 167 -6.13 -10.28 10.12
CA TRP A 167 -5.11 -10.04 9.11
C TRP A 167 -3.87 -10.88 9.35
N THR A 168 -3.26 -11.33 8.26
CA THR A 168 -1.95 -11.98 8.26
C THR A 168 -1.03 -11.26 7.29
N ILE A 169 0.27 -11.23 7.58
CA ILE A 169 1.27 -10.98 6.57
C ILE A 169 1.63 -12.31 5.91
N ALA A 170 1.58 -12.32 4.60
CA ALA A 170 1.90 -13.46 3.77
C ALA A 170 2.92 -13.06 2.70
N ARG A 171 3.45 -14.04 1.96
CA ARG A 171 4.29 -13.80 0.79
C ARG A 171 3.90 -14.70 -0.37
N LEU A 172 4.22 -14.25 -1.58
CA LEU A 172 4.15 -15.06 -2.81
C LEU A 172 5.27 -14.67 -3.77
N ASP A 173 5.73 -15.62 -4.56
CA ASP A 173 6.66 -15.35 -5.67
C ASP A 173 5.86 -15.14 -6.96
N PRO A 174 5.80 -13.89 -7.48
CA PRO A 174 5.00 -13.59 -8.67
C PRO A 174 5.59 -14.15 -9.96
N ARG A 175 6.80 -14.74 -9.94
CA ARG A 175 7.44 -15.37 -11.12
C ARG A 175 6.92 -16.77 -11.37
N GLN A 176 6.41 -17.46 -10.34
CA GLN A 176 5.82 -18.78 -10.48
C GLN A 176 4.60 -18.73 -11.39
N GLU A 177 4.36 -19.77 -12.17
CA GLU A 177 3.19 -19.89 -13.05
C GLU A 177 1.90 -19.86 -12.23
N THR A 178 1.86 -20.59 -11.13
CA THR A 178 0.79 -20.58 -10.13
C THR A 178 1.39 -20.18 -8.79
N PRO A 179 1.38 -18.87 -8.43
CA PRO A 179 1.96 -18.42 -7.16
C PRO A 179 1.20 -18.97 -5.97
N GLU A 180 1.91 -19.63 -5.06
CA GLU A 180 1.35 -20.05 -3.78
C GLU A 180 1.49 -18.93 -2.75
N VAL A 181 0.40 -18.66 -2.01
CA VAL A 181 0.39 -17.67 -0.94
C VAL A 181 0.71 -18.35 0.38
N GLN A 182 1.86 -17.98 0.96
CA GLN A 182 2.34 -18.50 2.23
C GLN A 182 2.10 -17.50 3.35
N ASP A 183 1.24 -17.84 4.32
CA ASP A 183 1.07 -17.05 5.56
C ASP A 183 2.31 -17.15 6.45
N LEU A 184 2.76 -16.00 6.97
CA LEU A 184 3.98 -15.89 7.78
C LEU A 184 3.67 -15.56 9.24
N ALA A 185 2.82 -14.56 9.49
CA ALA A 185 2.49 -14.13 10.84
C ALA A 185 1.12 -13.44 10.91
N GLN A 186 0.52 -13.44 12.10
CA GLN A 186 -0.70 -12.68 12.39
C GLN A 186 -0.36 -11.20 12.60
N VAL A 187 -1.22 -10.31 12.07
CA VAL A 187 -1.21 -8.87 12.35
C VAL A 187 -2.41 -8.58 13.26
N PRO A 188 -2.19 -8.24 14.56
CA PRO A 188 -3.24 -8.22 15.57
C PRO A 188 -4.07 -6.92 15.58
N PHE A 189 -4.18 -6.24 14.44
CA PHE A 189 -4.96 -5.01 14.28
C PHE A 189 -5.39 -4.81 12.82
N ALA A 190 -6.36 -3.92 12.61
CA ALA A 190 -6.88 -3.51 11.31
C ALA A 190 -5.84 -2.71 10.52
N CYS A 191 -5.00 -3.40 9.75
CA CYS A 191 -3.91 -2.79 8.98
C CYS A 191 -4.35 -2.32 7.58
N ARG A 192 -3.69 -1.25 7.09
CA ARG A 192 -3.91 -0.68 5.75
C ARG A 192 -2.57 -0.24 5.15
N SER A 193 -2.37 -0.52 3.88
CA SER A 193 -1.10 -0.36 3.17
C SER A 193 0.06 -1.17 3.74
N LEU A 194 1.06 -1.43 2.93
CA LEU A 194 2.30 -2.08 3.34
C LEU A 194 3.45 -1.48 2.54
N THR A 195 4.52 -1.12 3.22
CA THR A 195 5.79 -0.74 2.60
C THR A 195 6.97 -1.27 3.41
N PHE A 196 8.15 -1.31 2.81
CA PHE A 196 9.37 -1.81 3.42
C PHE A 196 10.48 -0.77 3.27
N ASP A 197 11.19 -0.44 4.35
CA ASP A 197 12.23 0.60 4.36
C ASP A 197 13.65 0.05 4.20
N GLY A 198 13.77 -1.26 3.99
CA GLY A 198 15.04 -1.99 3.94
C GLY A 198 15.34 -2.77 5.22
N GLU A 199 14.63 -2.48 6.31
CA GLU A 199 14.81 -3.15 7.61
C GLU A 199 13.46 -3.61 8.19
N ASN A 200 12.45 -2.73 8.18
CA ASN A 200 11.14 -2.97 8.78
C ASN A 200 10.02 -2.82 7.76
N PHE A 201 8.95 -3.56 7.96
CA PHE A 201 7.68 -3.29 7.32
C PHE A 201 6.96 -2.16 8.05
N TRP A 202 6.23 -1.33 7.28
CA TRP A 202 5.39 -0.26 7.80
C TRP A 202 3.96 -0.42 7.30
N THR A 203 3.00 -0.17 8.17
CA THR A 203 1.57 -0.22 7.87
C THR A 203 0.80 0.83 8.68
N ASN A 204 -0.38 1.20 8.20
CA ASN A 204 -1.29 2.09 8.92
C ASN A 204 -2.26 1.30 9.79
N TYR A 205 -2.50 1.77 11.01
CA TYR A 205 -3.65 1.39 11.83
C TYR A 205 -4.67 2.54 11.82
N ARG A 206 -5.49 2.57 10.75
CA ARG A 206 -6.39 3.69 10.43
C ARG A 206 -7.33 4.05 11.57
N ALA A 207 -7.93 3.05 12.24
CA ALA A 207 -8.89 3.25 13.32
C ALA A 207 -8.29 3.89 14.60
N LYS A 208 -6.97 4.01 14.68
CA LYS A 208 -6.23 4.60 15.81
C LYS A 208 -5.31 5.73 15.38
N ASP A 209 -5.45 6.21 14.15
CA ASP A 209 -4.59 7.26 13.57
C ASP A 209 -3.11 7.02 13.87
N SER A 210 -2.65 5.79 13.63
CA SER A 210 -1.28 5.35 13.93
C SER A 210 -0.61 4.75 12.73
N ILE A 211 0.71 4.92 12.66
CA ILE A 211 1.60 4.24 11.72
C ILE A 211 2.50 3.30 12.53
N ILE A 212 2.62 2.06 12.09
CA ILE A 212 3.28 1.00 12.83
C ILE A 212 4.39 0.41 12.00
N SER A 213 5.60 0.32 12.56
CA SER A 213 6.67 -0.51 12.00
C SER A 213 6.78 -1.84 12.73
N PHE A 214 7.08 -2.88 11.99
CA PHE A 214 7.20 -4.23 12.53
C PHE A 214 8.20 -5.08 11.76
N ALA A 215 8.68 -6.14 12.42
CA ALA A 215 9.46 -7.19 11.81
C ALA A 215 8.68 -8.51 11.77
N LEU A 216 9.05 -9.38 10.83
CA LEU A 216 8.59 -10.76 10.85
C LEU A 216 9.23 -11.48 12.05
N PRO A 217 8.53 -12.43 12.68
CA PRO A 217 9.14 -13.29 13.69
C PRO A 217 10.24 -14.16 13.06
N ASN A 218 11.30 -14.39 13.82
CA ASN A 218 12.41 -15.28 13.45
C ASN A 218 11.96 -16.74 13.38
#